data_82d793e2ad2da0274917639bd37bb431
#
_entry.id   82d793e2ad2da0274917639bd37bb431
#
_cell.length_a   1.000
_cell.length_b   1.000
_cell.length_c   1.000
_cell.angle_alpha   90.00
_cell.angle_beta   90.00
_cell.angle_gamma   90.00
#
_symmetry.space_group_name_H-M   'P 1'
#
loop_
_entity.id
_entity.type
_entity.pdbx_description
1 polymer ?
#
loop_
_entity_poly.entity_id
_entity_poly.type
_entity_poly.pdbx_seq_one_letter_code
_entity_poly.pdbx_strand_id
1 'polypeptide(L)'
;MEELNKLLAKHVDEGRFPGIQWQINIRDKTYYGKVGYNNIENKAPVLDNTIYRIWSMTKPVVAVAALQLLEQNKIKLDDLVTKYLPEFSNLKVLKNTDSSIDDVEDLRISPTIKDLFMHTAGFSYNFLADPVGRQYDKIKLFHSDTTTLEEEIKKLAKVPLLYQPKSKWVYSVSMDVLGRIVEVVLNDTLQNILQKNIFDPLEMHETKFTVPLDSEYRLMQTYEFDQENSKLQGQKIEPQKIGNYKYPLYEKNYARGGHGLFSTISDYSIFARMLHTGKSINGHKILNEKTLSLMSTNALDDSLFPIEIPSIGMVRDENYVNDLRAYGWGLGCRTLLDPSKNNNLGSPGEFGWAGAAATYFLVDNSKEMTALVMTQVLNASPELKNDFYKFVYSNF
;
A
#
# COMPACT_ATOMS: atom_id res chain seq x y z
N MET A 1 -9.13 -25.90 -3.81
CA MET A 1 -9.78 -24.61 -4.04
C MET A 1 -11.19 -24.53 -3.42
N GLU A 2 -12.00 -25.59 -3.51
CA GLU A 2 -13.28 -25.61 -2.78
C GLU A 2 -13.12 -25.44 -1.27
N GLU A 3 -12.08 -26.05 -0.70
CA GLU A 3 -11.74 -25.91 0.73
C GLU A 3 -11.41 -24.45 1.11
N LEU A 4 -10.64 -23.72 0.28
CA LEU A 4 -10.37 -22.31 0.52
C LEU A 4 -11.65 -21.48 0.43
N ASN A 5 -12.51 -21.75 -0.57
CA ASN A 5 -13.81 -21.06 -0.64
C ASN A 5 -14.66 -21.30 0.62
N LYS A 6 -14.70 -22.54 1.12
CA LYS A 6 -15.42 -22.85 2.38
C LYS A 6 -14.82 -22.14 3.58
N LEU A 7 -13.47 -22.11 3.67
CA LEU A 7 -12.77 -21.38 4.75
C LEU A 7 -13.11 -19.89 4.71
N LEU A 8 -13.06 -19.27 3.54
CA LEU A 8 -13.34 -17.84 3.41
C LEU A 8 -14.83 -17.51 3.53
N ALA A 9 -15.72 -18.41 3.07
CA ALA A 9 -17.17 -18.25 3.25
C ALA A 9 -17.55 -18.18 4.74
N LYS A 10 -16.86 -18.92 5.62
CA LYS A 10 -17.08 -18.86 7.05
C LYS A 10 -16.96 -17.44 7.61
N HIS A 11 -15.97 -16.66 7.16
CA HIS A 11 -15.82 -15.27 7.58
C HIS A 11 -17.00 -14.38 7.15
N VAL A 12 -17.61 -14.68 6.00
CA VAL A 12 -18.82 -13.97 5.52
C VAL A 12 -20.04 -14.40 6.31
N ASP A 13 -20.23 -15.70 6.51
CA ASP A 13 -21.38 -16.28 7.25
C ASP A 13 -21.40 -15.83 8.72
N GLU A 14 -20.22 -15.62 9.32
CA GLU A 14 -20.05 -15.09 10.67
C GLU A 14 -20.25 -13.56 10.76
N GLY A 15 -20.48 -12.89 9.62
CA GLY A 15 -20.68 -11.44 9.54
C GLY A 15 -19.44 -10.62 9.79
N ARG A 16 -18.24 -11.16 9.56
CA ARG A 16 -16.96 -10.45 9.73
C ARG A 16 -16.54 -9.68 8.49
N PHE A 17 -16.92 -10.18 7.29
CA PHE A 17 -16.62 -9.57 6.00
C PHE A 17 -17.86 -9.57 5.10
N PRO A 18 -18.03 -8.53 4.25
CA PRO A 18 -19.18 -8.48 3.35
C PRO A 18 -19.09 -9.51 2.24
N GLY A 19 -17.93 -9.61 1.67
CA GLY A 19 -17.56 -10.51 0.60
C GLY A 19 -16.05 -10.50 0.40
N ILE A 20 -15.54 -11.55 -0.21
CA ILE A 20 -14.11 -11.79 -0.37
C ILE A 20 -13.87 -12.32 -1.78
N GLN A 21 -12.83 -11.80 -2.42
CA GLN A 21 -12.31 -12.33 -3.68
C GLN A 21 -10.84 -12.68 -3.49
N TRP A 22 -10.39 -13.79 -4.07
CA TRP A 22 -9.02 -14.24 -3.96
C TRP A 22 -8.50 -14.79 -5.28
N GLN A 23 -7.19 -14.68 -5.51
CA GLN A 23 -6.50 -15.26 -6.64
C GLN A 23 -5.10 -15.71 -6.24
N ILE A 24 -4.73 -16.91 -6.69
CA ILE A 24 -3.39 -17.47 -6.50
C ILE A 24 -2.88 -17.88 -7.86
N ASN A 25 -1.71 -17.38 -8.24
CA ASN A 25 -0.99 -17.86 -9.41
C ASN A 25 0.27 -18.57 -8.90
N ILE A 26 0.50 -19.78 -9.39
CA ILE A 26 1.71 -20.53 -9.10
C ILE A 26 2.17 -21.21 -10.39
N ARG A 27 3.38 -20.86 -10.85
CA ARG A 27 3.87 -21.25 -12.17
C ARG A 27 2.83 -20.90 -13.26
N ASP A 28 2.41 -21.87 -14.05
CA ASP A 28 1.44 -21.67 -15.13
C ASP A 28 -0.04 -21.82 -14.70
N LYS A 29 -0.30 -22.08 -13.42
CA LYS A 29 -1.66 -22.31 -12.92
C LYS A 29 -2.20 -21.09 -12.21
N THR A 30 -3.44 -20.76 -12.51
CA THR A 30 -4.22 -19.72 -11.81
C THR A 30 -5.40 -20.37 -11.10
N TYR A 31 -5.55 -20.05 -9.83
CA TYR A 31 -6.69 -20.42 -9.00
C TYR A 31 -7.36 -19.15 -8.52
N TYR A 32 -8.68 -19.12 -8.53
CA TYR A 32 -9.43 -17.95 -8.06
C TYR A 32 -10.77 -18.38 -7.46
N GLY A 33 -11.34 -17.50 -6.68
CA GLY A 33 -12.67 -17.66 -6.11
C GLY A 33 -13.20 -16.38 -5.49
N LYS A 34 -14.48 -16.42 -5.19
CA LYS A 34 -15.21 -15.31 -4.55
C LYS A 34 -16.35 -15.86 -3.73
N VAL A 35 -16.68 -15.15 -2.64
CA VAL A 35 -17.77 -15.47 -1.73
C VAL A 35 -18.43 -14.17 -1.24
N GLY A 36 -19.70 -14.23 -0.86
CA GLY A 36 -20.42 -13.13 -0.26
C GLY A 36 -20.84 -12.02 -1.21
N TYR A 37 -20.92 -10.80 -0.68
CA TYR A 37 -21.60 -9.68 -1.30
C TYR A 37 -20.64 -8.50 -1.56
N ASN A 38 -20.85 -7.83 -2.68
CA ASN A 38 -20.29 -6.53 -3.00
C ASN A 38 -20.95 -5.42 -2.17
N ASN A 39 -22.23 -5.62 -1.85
CA ASN A 39 -23.04 -4.75 -1.04
C ASN A 39 -24.03 -5.61 -0.24
N ILE A 40 -23.95 -5.59 1.11
CA ILE A 40 -24.76 -6.43 1.98
C ILE A 40 -26.23 -5.98 1.96
N GLU A 41 -26.48 -4.66 1.94
CA GLU A 41 -27.80 -4.09 2.11
C GLU A 41 -28.78 -4.52 0.99
N ASN A 42 -28.28 -4.52 -0.23
CA ASN A 42 -29.07 -4.94 -1.40
C ASN A 42 -28.74 -6.37 -1.89
N LYS A 43 -27.89 -7.09 -1.14
CA LYS A 43 -27.45 -8.45 -1.47
C LYS A 43 -26.80 -8.59 -2.86
N ALA A 44 -26.17 -7.53 -3.37
CA ALA A 44 -25.43 -7.58 -4.62
C ALA A 44 -24.20 -8.50 -4.45
N PRO A 45 -24.03 -9.55 -5.25
CA PRO A 45 -22.93 -10.50 -5.10
C PRO A 45 -21.60 -9.88 -5.49
N VAL A 46 -20.49 -10.45 -5.00
CA VAL A 46 -19.15 -10.16 -5.53
C VAL A 46 -19.08 -10.58 -6.98
N LEU A 47 -18.64 -9.67 -7.87
CA LEU A 47 -18.48 -9.92 -9.31
C LEU A 47 -17.04 -10.31 -9.62
N ASP A 48 -16.79 -10.94 -10.79
CA ASP A 48 -15.43 -11.24 -11.24
C ASP A 48 -14.61 -9.97 -11.48
N ASN A 49 -15.29 -8.89 -11.87
CA ASN A 49 -14.72 -7.58 -12.13
C ASN A 49 -15.09 -6.55 -11.04
N THR A 50 -15.28 -7.00 -9.80
CA THR A 50 -15.46 -6.11 -8.65
C THR A 50 -14.29 -5.14 -8.54
N ILE A 51 -14.58 -3.86 -8.33
CA ILE A 51 -13.60 -2.80 -8.16
C ILE A 51 -13.38 -2.59 -6.65
N TYR A 52 -12.12 -2.48 -6.26
CA TYR A 52 -11.69 -2.25 -4.88
C TYR A 52 -10.91 -0.95 -4.76
N ARG A 53 -11.09 -0.23 -3.65
CA ARG A 53 -10.12 0.77 -3.21
C ARG A 53 -8.91 0.04 -2.69
N ILE A 54 -7.78 0.11 -3.38
CA ILE A 54 -6.60 -0.69 -3.01
C ILE A 54 -5.69 -0.01 -1.98
N TRP A 55 -6.00 1.25 -1.59
CA TRP A 55 -5.29 1.97 -0.54
C TRP A 55 -3.77 1.89 -0.72
N SER A 56 -3.08 1.43 0.32
CA SER A 56 -1.61 1.37 0.34
C SER A 56 -0.99 0.39 -0.65
N MET A 57 -1.78 -0.47 -1.30
CA MET A 57 -1.29 -1.23 -2.45
C MET A 57 -0.99 -0.32 -3.67
N THR A 58 -1.34 0.96 -3.61
CA THR A 58 -0.84 2.01 -4.53
C THR A 58 0.69 2.19 -4.45
N LYS A 59 1.28 2.04 -3.25
CA LYS A 59 2.71 2.29 -3.02
C LYS A 59 3.66 1.46 -3.88
N PRO A 60 3.49 0.13 -3.99
CA PRO A 60 4.32 -0.68 -4.89
C PRO A 60 4.23 -0.25 -6.35
N VAL A 61 3.06 0.22 -6.80
CA VAL A 61 2.88 0.72 -8.18
C VAL A 61 3.72 1.98 -8.40
N VAL A 62 3.65 2.94 -7.46
CA VAL A 62 4.48 4.16 -7.51
C VAL A 62 5.96 3.85 -7.37
N ALA A 63 6.32 2.86 -6.55
CA ALA A 63 7.69 2.39 -6.44
C ALA A 63 8.23 1.88 -7.79
N VAL A 64 7.43 1.09 -8.53
CA VAL A 64 7.80 0.61 -9.88
C VAL A 64 8.04 1.79 -10.83
N ALA A 65 7.19 2.83 -10.83
CA ALA A 65 7.40 4.01 -11.67
C ALA A 65 8.72 4.73 -11.33
N ALA A 66 9.04 4.89 -10.05
CA ALA A 66 10.31 5.48 -9.63
C ALA A 66 11.51 4.58 -9.95
N LEU A 67 11.37 3.27 -9.83
CA LEU A 67 12.41 2.30 -10.23
C LEU A 67 12.69 2.31 -11.74
N GLN A 68 11.68 2.58 -12.58
CA GLN A 68 11.90 2.82 -14.01
C GLN A 68 12.79 4.06 -14.27
N LEU A 69 12.60 5.11 -13.47
CA LEU A 69 13.47 6.30 -13.55
C LEU A 69 14.90 6.00 -13.08
N LEU A 70 15.05 5.14 -12.08
CA LEU A 70 16.35 4.67 -11.62
C LEU A 70 17.07 3.89 -12.72
N GLU A 71 16.40 2.97 -13.42
CA GLU A 71 16.96 2.25 -14.58
C GLU A 71 17.37 3.17 -15.73
N GLN A 72 16.62 4.26 -15.93
CA GLN A 72 16.91 5.26 -16.94
C GLN A 72 17.99 6.27 -16.50
N ASN A 73 18.57 6.13 -15.32
CA ASN A 73 19.52 7.07 -14.71
C ASN A 73 18.99 8.50 -14.58
N LYS A 74 17.66 8.69 -14.56
CA LYS A 74 17.02 9.99 -14.35
C LYS A 74 17.00 10.41 -12.88
N ILE A 75 17.01 9.42 -11.97
CA ILE A 75 17.19 9.60 -10.52
C ILE A 75 18.25 8.63 -10.02
N LYS A 76 18.84 8.93 -8.86
CA LYS A 76 19.72 8.03 -8.11
C LYS A 76 19.19 7.86 -6.70
N LEU A 77 19.47 6.71 -6.07
CA LEU A 77 19.02 6.43 -4.71
C LEU A 77 19.58 7.39 -3.66
N ASP A 78 20.78 7.89 -3.88
CA ASP A 78 21.47 8.86 -3.03
C ASP A 78 21.21 10.34 -3.39
N ASP A 79 20.45 10.62 -4.45
CA ASP A 79 20.01 11.98 -4.74
C ASP A 79 19.20 12.54 -3.57
N LEU A 80 19.49 13.77 -3.17
CA LEU A 80 18.72 14.47 -2.16
C LEU A 80 17.31 14.80 -2.69
N VAL A 81 16.32 14.70 -1.83
CA VAL A 81 14.92 15.08 -2.15
C VAL A 81 14.85 16.53 -2.64
N THR A 82 15.64 17.43 -2.06
CA THR A 82 15.72 18.84 -2.42
C THR A 82 16.21 19.12 -3.85
N LYS A 83 16.88 18.18 -4.48
CA LYS A 83 17.27 18.28 -5.90
C LYS A 83 16.05 18.38 -6.82
N TYR A 84 14.95 17.72 -6.47
CA TYR A 84 13.72 17.65 -7.24
C TYR A 84 12.60 18.52 -6.66
N LEU A 85 12.60 18.68 -5.35
CA LEU A 85 11.58 19.39 -4.57
C LEU A 85 12.27 20.44 -3.69
N PRO A 86 12.63 21.61 -4.26
CA PRO A 86 13.37 22.65 -3.53
C PRO A 86 12.61 23.22 -2.33
N GLU A 87 11.29 23.07 -2.28
CA GLU A 87 10.46 23.45 -1.13
C GLU A 87 10.85 22.72 0.17
N PHE A 88 11.55 21.60 0.11
CA PHE A 88 12.07 20.89 1.27
C PHE A 88 13.43 21.39 1.79
N SER A 89 14.01 22.44 1.18
CA SER A 89 15.33 22.96 1.58
C SER A 89 15.39 23.49 3.01
N ASN A 90 14.26 23.93 3.56
CA ASN A 90 14.16 24.49 4.91
C ASN A 90 13.45 23.57 5.90
N LEU A 91 13.39 22.27 5.61
CA LEU A 91 12.80 21.31 6.53
C LEU A 91 13.49 21.37 7.89
N LYS A 92 12.69 21.29 8.94
CA LYS A 92 13.11 21.12 10.33
C LYS A 92 12.67 19.74 10.82
N VAL A 93 13.14 19.36 11.98
CA VAL A 93 12.74 18.14 12.67
C VAL A 93 12.40 18.46 14.11
N LEU A 94 11.47 17.74 14.72
CA LEU A 94 11.19 17.87 16.15
C LEU A 94 12.44 17.52 16.97
N LYS A 95 12.72 18.28 18.02
CA LYS A 95 13.83 17.94 18.94
C LYS A 95 13.62 16.62 19.64
N ASN A 96 12.36 16.33 20.00
CA ASN A 96 11.94 15.06 20.58
C ASN A 96 10.57 14.65 20.01
N THR A 97 10.26 13.37 20.01
CA THR A 97 9.01 12.82 19.45
C THR A 97 7.74 13.28 20.16
N ASP A 98 7.87 13.80 21.38
CA ASP A 98 6.76 14.31 22.18
C ASP A 98 6.77 15.85 22.28
N SER A 99 7.71 16.51 21.59
CA SER A 99 7.80 17.97 21.55
C SER A 99 6.56 18.61 20.93
N SER A 100 6.32 19.87 21.29
CA SER A 100 5.41 20.72 20.52
C SER A 100 5.85 20.77 19.06
N ILE A 101 4.89 20.94 18.14
CA ILE A 101 5.17 21.04 16.71
C ILE A 101 6.12 22.19 16.34
N ASP A 102 6.23 23.19 17.19
CA ASP A 102 7.10 24.35 17.01
C ASP A 102 8.49 24.20 17.69
N ASP A 103 8.69 23.15 18.50
CA ASP A 103 9.97 22.86 19.14
C ASP A 103 10.87 22.02 18.23
N VAL A 104 11.56 22.71 17.33
CA VAL A 104 12.29 22.11 16.22
C VAL A 104 13.79 22.39 16.27
N GLU A 105 14.55 21.56 15.57
CA GLU A 105 15.98 21.75 15.29
C GLU A 105 16.27 21.58 13.79
N ASP A 106 17.51 21.86 13.39
CA ASP A 106 17.96 21.64 12.02
C ASP A 106 18.15 20.16 11.72
N LEU A 107 17.98 19.79 10.45
CA LEU A 107 18.34 18.45 9.98
C LEU A 107 19.86 18.28 10.06
N ARG A 108 20.31 17.14 10.58
CA ARG A 108 21.73 16.75 10.53
C ARG A 108 22.12 16.28 9.12
N ILE A 109 21.17 15.64 8.43
CA ILE A 109 21.31 15.18 7.04
C ILE A 109 19.98 15.40 6.32
N SER A 110 20.03 15.71 5.04
CA SER A 110 18.83 15.79 4.20
C SER A 110 18.36 14.40 3.75
N PRO A 111 17.06 14.13 3.63
CA PRO A 111 16.55 12.86 3.14
C PRO A 111 16.91 12.66 1.67
N THR A 112 17.12 11.40 1.30
CA THR A 112 17.42 10.95 -0.07
C THR A 112 16.22 10.23 -0.70
N ILE A 113 16.31 9.95 -2.00
CA ILE A 113 15.34 9.10 -2.71
C ILE A 113 15.23 7.72 -2.06
N LYS A 114 16.36 7.12 -1.63
CA LYS A 114 16.35 5.85 -0.91
C LYS A 114 15.53 5.93 0.37
N ASP A 115 15.67 7.01 1.13
CA ASP A 115 14.93 7.19 2.39
C ASP A 115 13.41 7.27 2.18
N LEU A 116 12.96 7.78 1.02
CA LEU A 116 11.53 7.78 0.66
C LEU A 116 11.01 6.36 0.41
N PHE A 117 11.70 5.56 -0.40
CA PHE A 117 11.35 4.16 -0.62
C PHE A 117 11.32 3.35 0.67
N MET A 118 12.21 3.67 1.58
CA MET A 118 12.45 2.91 2.81
C MET A 118 11.64 3.38 4.01
N HIS A 119 10.85 4.45 3.90
CA HIS A 119 10.17 5.08 5.04
C HIS A 119 11.14 5.50 6.17
N THR A 120 12.35 5.93 5.82
CA THR A 120 13.38 6.42 6.75
C THR A 120 13.66 7.92 6.59
N ALA A 121 12.84 8.63 5.81
CA ALA A 121 12.99 10.06 5.55
C ALA A 121 12.58 10.97 6.74
N GLY A 122 11.99 10.40 7.79
CA GLY A 122 11.57 11.14 9.00
C GLY A 122 10.13 11.66 8.97
N PHE A 123 9.36 11.40 7.92
CA PHE A 123 7.93 11.73 7.84
C PHE A 123 7.09 10.83 8.75
N SER A 124 5.85 11.25 9.01
CA SER A 124 4.82 10.50 9.72
C SER A 124 3.61 10.23 8.82
N TYR A 125 2.52 9.77 9.42
CA TYR A 125 1.20 9.61 8.82
C TYR A 125 0.14 10.23 9.74
N ASN A 126 -0.93 10.78 9.17
CA ASN A 126 -2.01 11.44 9.89
C ASN A 126 -2.82 10.54 10.84
N PHE A 127 -2.77 9.21 10.67
CA PHE A 127 -3.38 8.24 11.57
C PHE A 127 -2.44 7.79 12.72
N LEU A 128 -1.19 8.27 12.73
CA LEU A 128 -0.26 8.03 13.84
C LEU A 128 -0.47 9.07 14.92
N ALA A 129 -0.45 8.64 16.18
CA ALA A 129 -0.74 9.47 17.34
C ALA A 129 0.44 10.36 17.79
N ASP A 130 1.40 10.64 16.91
CA ASP A 130 2.52 11.55 17.17
C ASP A 130 2.16 13.02 16.82
N PRO A 131 2.96 14.01 17.27
CA PRO A 131 2.68 15.42 17.02
C PRO A 131 2.61 15.80 15.54
N VAL A 132 3.44 15.18 14.70
CA VAL A 132 3.49 15.44 13.25
C VAL A 132 2.26 14.83 12.57
N GLY A 133 1.89 13.59 12.92
CA GLY A 133 0.68 12.94 12.44
C GLY A 133 -0.58 13.73 12.77
N ARG A 134 -0.70 14.23 14.02
CA ARG A 134 -1.80 15.11 14.42
C ARG A 134 -1.81 16.44 13.65
N GLN A 135 -0.65 17.00 13.30
CA GLN A 135 -0.58 18.19 12.47
C GLN A 135 -1.03 17.91 11.04
N TYR A 136 -0.68 16.75 10.47
CA TYR A 136 -1.16 16.32 9.15
C TYR A 136 -2.69 16.19 9.12
N ASP A 137 -3.28 15.61 10.17
CA ASP A 137 -4.74 15.51 10.28
C ASP A 137 -5.40 16.89 10.39
N LYS A 138 -4.86 17.78 11.24
CA LYS A 138 -5.35 19.15 11.42
C LYS A 138 -5.39 19.96 10.13
N ILE A 139 -4.37 19.82 9.27
CA ILE A 139 -4.31 20.52 7.97
C ILE A 139 -4.95 19.73 6.84
N LYS A 140 -5.55 18.57 7.13
CA LYS A 140 -6.16 17.63 6.18
C LYS A 140 -5.22 17.27 5.03
N LEU A 141 -3.96 16.99 5.37
CA LEU A 141 -2.93 16.65 4.39
C LEU A 141 -3.32 15.39 3.62
N PHE A 142 -3.25 15.43 2.30
CA PHE A 142 -3.66 14.37 1.35
C PHE A 142 -5.14 13.96 1.39
N HIS A 143 -5.99 14.73 2.10
CA HIS A 143 -7.42 14.42 2.27
C HIS A 143 -8.33 15.35 1.47
N SER A 144 -7.80 16.35 0.82
CA SER A 144 -8.59 17.23 -0.03
C SER A 144 -8.86 16.55 -1.38
N ASP A 145 -10.11 16.57 -1.81
CA ASP A 145 -10.54 16.09 -3.12
C ASP A 145 -10.29 17.12 -4.24
N THR A 146 -9.92 18.34 -3.90
CA THR A 146 -9.74 19.46 -4.86
C THR A 146 -8.28 19.83 -5.11
N THR A 147 -7.33 19.26 -4.36
CA THR A 147 -5.92 19.59 -4.45
C THR A 147 -5.12 18.57 -5.25
N THR A 148 -4.15 19.06 -6.01
CA THR A 148 -3.15 18.26 -6.72
C THR A 148 -2.12 17.68 -5.75
N LEU A 149 -1.34 16.69 -6.18
CA LEU A 149 -0.23 16.14 -5.42
C LEU A 149 0.82 17.22 -5.13
N GLU A 150 1.10 18.11 -6.09
CA GLU A 150 2.01 19.24 -5.91
C GLU A 150 1.59 20.16 -4.76
N GLU A 151 0.31 20.54 -4.71
CA GLU A 151 -0.21 21.41 -3.64
C GLU A 151 -0.11 20.74 -2.27
N GLU A 152 -0.38 19.44 -2.19
CA GLU A 152 -0.24 18.67 -0.96
C GLU A 152 1.23 18.57 -0.50
N ILE A 153 2.17 18.37 -1.42
CA ILE A 153 3.60 18.35 -1.10
C ILE A 153 4.08 19.73 -0.62
N LYS A 154 3.59 20.83 -1.21
CA LYS A 154 3.88 22.19 -0.71
C LYS A 154 3.32 22.45 0.70
N LYS A 155 2.20 21.82 1.08
CA LYS A 155 1.70 21.85 2.46
C LYS A 155 2.59 21.03 3.39
N LEU A 156 2.97 19.81 2.95
CA LEU A 156 3.85 18.92 3.71
C LEU A 156 5.19 19.57 4.03
N ALA A 157 5.78 20.30 3.09
CA ALA A 157 7.06 20.98 3.26
C ALA A 157 7.09 22.05 4.36
N LYS A 158 5.92 22.46 4.88
CA LYS A 158 5.78 23.42 5.99
C LYS A 158 5.67 22.74 7.35
N VAL A 159 5.62 21.43 7.41
CA VAL A 159 5.50 20.66 8.64
C VAL A 159 6.85 20.00 8.94
N PRO A 160 7.35 20.06 10.19
CA PRO A 160 8.62 19.43 10.53
C PRO A 160 8.56 17.91 10.38
N LEU A 161 9.71 17.28 10.23
CA LEU A 161 9.87 15.84 10.33
C LEU A 161 9.69 15.37 11.79
N LEU A 162 9.23 14.14 11.96
CA LEU A 162 9.11 13.51 13.27
C LEU A 162 10.48 13.06 13.81
N TYR A 163 11.34 12.57 12.92
CA TYR A 163 12.67 12.05 13.22
C TYR A 163 13.73 12.60 12.27
N GLN A 164 14.94 12.65 12.72
CA GLN A 164 16.08 12.85 11.83
C GLN A 164 16.10 11.75 10.74
N PRO A 165 16.31 12.10 9.46
CA PRO A 165 16.41 11.10 8.40
C PRO A 165 17.41 9.99 8.74
N LYS A 166 17.09 8.76 8.39
CA LYS A 166 17.85 7.52 8.65
C LYS A 166 17.94 7.07 10.11
N SER A 167 17.29 7.79 11.05
CA SER A 167 17.38 7.42 12.47
C SER A 167 16.33 6.40 12.91
N LYS A 168 15.20 6.32 12.21
CA LYS A 168 14.11 5.36 12.46
C LYS A 168 13.36 5.00 11.18
N TRP A 169 12.82 3.78 11.16
CA TRP A 169 11.81 3.38 10.21
C TRP A 169 10.44 3.84 10.74
N VAL A 170 9.71 4.64 9.96
CA VAL A 170 8.35 5.08 10.28
C VAL A 170 7.52 5.03 9.02
N TYR A 171 6.52 4.14 8.99
CA TYR A 171 5.56 4.10 7.90
C TYR A 171 4.91 5.47 7.70
N SER A 172 4.99 6.03 6.50
CA SER A 172 4.78 7.46 6.32
C SER A 172 4.30 7.85 4.93
N VAL A 173 4.04 9.14 4.75
CA VAL A 173 3.70 9.78 3.46
C VAL A 173 4.87 9.85 2.46
N SER A 174 5.98 9.17 2.74
CA SER A 174 7.16 9.16 1.87
C SER A 174 6.87 8.81 0.42
N MET A 175 5.92 7.90 0.18
CA MET A 175 5.56 7.48 -1.19
C MET A 175 4.77 8.56 -1.94
N ASP A 176 4.09 9.48 -1.25
CA ASP A 176 3.48 10.65 -1.86
C ASP A 176 4.55 11.62 -2.35
N VAL A 177 5.61 11.82 -1.55
CA VAL A 177 6.79 12.61 -1.93
C VAL A 177 7.50 11.99 -3.13
N LEU A 178 7.69 10.66 -3.12
CA LEU A 178 8.28 9.94 -4.24
C LEU A 178 7.42 10.06 -5.51
N GLY A 179 6.10 9.94 -5.39
CA GLY A 179 5.16 10.15 -6.49
C GLY A 179 5.30 11.56 -7.10
N ARG A 180 5.45 12.59 -6.27
CA ARG A 180 5.69 13.95 -6.77
C ARG A 180 7.03 14.08 -7.50
N ILE A 181 8.08 13.43 -7.01
CA ILE A 181 9.37 13.42 -7.72
C ILE A 181 9.22 12.77 -9.10
N VAL A 182 8.46 11.68 -9.20
CA VAL A 182 8.15 11.05 -10.50
C VAL A 182 7.45 12.03 -11.45
N GLU A 183 6.47 12.81 -10.96
CA GLU A 183 5.82 13.88 -11.75
C GLU A 183 6.80 14.93 -12.22
N VAL A 184 7.66 15.42 -11.32
CA VAL A 184 8.66 16.48 -11.65
C VAL A 184 9.64 16.00 -12.71
N VAL A 185 10.16 14.78 -12.55
CA VAL A 185 11.18 14.23 -13.47
C VAL A 185 10.61 13.95 -14.86
N LEU A 186 9.34 13.56 -14.97
CA LEU A 186 8.69 13.25 -16.25
C LEU A 186 7.85 14.40 -16.80
N ASN A 187 7.67 15.47 -16.03
CA ASN A 187 6.86 16.63 -16.37
C ASN A 187 5.43 16.26 -16.83
N ASP A 188 4.82 15.35 -16.09
CA ASP A 188 3.46 14.87 -16.33
C ASP A 188 2.78 14.52 -15.00
N THR A 189 1.46 14.30 -15.00
CA THR A 189 0.73 13.89 -13.80
C THR A 189 1.01 12.43 -13.43
N LEU A 190 0.99 12.10 -12.14
CA LEU A 190 1.18 10.72 -11.67
C LEU A 190 0.18 9.76 -12.33
N GLN A 191 -1.09 10.18 -12.53
CA GLN A 191 -2.09 9.39 -13.26
C GLN A 191 -1.62 9.01 -14.66
N ASN A 192 -1.19 10.00 -15.46
CA ASN A 192 -0.76 9.77 -16.83
C ASN A 192 0.50 8.90 -16.89
N ILE A 193 1.42 9.14 -15.98
CA ILE A 193 2.69 8.39 -15.89
C ILE A 193 2.41 6.92 -15.61
N LEU A 194 1.58 6.62 -14.59
CA LEU A 194 1.24 5.25 -14.25
C LEU A 194 0.46 4.57 -15.39
N GLN A 195 -0.48 5.28 -16.00
CA GLN A 195 -1.24 4.78 -17.14
C GLN A 195 -0.31 4.34 -18.28
N LYS A 196 0.53 5.25 -18.74
CA LYS A 196 1.40 5.03 -19.90
C LYS A 196 2.52 4.02 -19.66
N ASN A 197 3.13 4.05 -18.46
CA ASN A 197 4.36 3.31 -18.20
C ASN A 197 4.13 1.96 -17.51
N ILE A 198 2.95 1.75 -16.90
CA ILE A 198 2.63 0.54 -16.14
C ILE A 198 1.32 -0.08 -16.62
N PHE A 199 0.20 0.67 -16.57
CA PHE A 199 -1.11 0.07 -16.79
C PHE A 199 -1.33 -0.34 -18.24
N ASP A 200 -1.05 0.53 -19.22
CA ASP A 200 -1.20 0.20 -20.65
C ASP A 200 -0.29 -0.97 -21.07
N PRO A 201 1.04 -0.97 -20.73
CA PRO A 201 1.91 -2.10 -21.07
C PRO A 201 1.55 -3.42 -20.39
N LEU A 202 0.87 -3.37 -19.24
CA LEU A 202 0.39 -4.53 -18.51
C LEU A 202 -1.06 -4.91 -18.85
N GLU A 203 -1.75 -4.12 -19.67
CA GLU A 203 -3.18 -4.29 -19.99
C GLU A 203 -4.09 -4.22 -18.73
N MET A 204 -3.71 -3.39 -17.74
CA MET A 204 -4.47 -3.14 -16.52
C MET A 204 -5.51 -2.04 -16.74
N HIS A 205 -6.56 -2.35 -17.47
CA HIS A 205 -7.52 -1.36 -17.97
C HIS A 205 -8.45 -0.78 -16.89
N GLU A 206 -8.61 -1.51 -15.78
CA GLU A 206 -9.51 -1.16 -14.68
C GLU A 206 -8.79 -0.48 -13.49
N THR A 207 -7.45 -0.29 -13.59
CA THR A 207 -6.65 0.31 -12.52
C THR A 207 -6.43 1.79 -12.78
N LYS A 208 -6.97 2.66 -11.91
CA LYS A 208 -6.89 4.12 -12.06
C LYS A 208 -7.27 4.86 -10.77
N PHE A 209 -7.06 6.17 -10.71
CA PHE A 209 -7.45 7.01 -9.57
C PHE A 209 -8.93 7.43 -9.58
N THR A 210 -9.71 7.00 -10.55
CA THR A 210 -11.13 7.32 -10.66
C THR A 210 -11.94 6.07 -10.98
N VAL A 211 -13.23 6.08 -10.66
CA VAL A 211 -14.20 5.05 -11.05
C VAL A 211 -15.16 5.67 -12.08
N PRO A 212 -15.30 5.11 -13.28
CA PRO A 212 -16.31 5.55 -14.23
C PRO A 212 -17.72 5.43 -13.64
N LEU A 213 -18.60 6.40 -13.92
CA LEU A 213 -19.98 6.43 -13.41
C LEU A 213 -20.77 5.15 -13.75
N ASP A 214 -20.60 4.64 -14.95
CA ASP A 214 -21.21 3.40 -15.42
C ASP A 214 -20.66 2.13 -14.76
N SER A 215 -19.55 2.26 -14.03
CA SER A 215 -18.86 1.16 -13.36
C SER A 215 -19.03 1.20 -11.83
N GLU A 216 -19.69 2.21 -11.29
CA GLU A 216 -19.83 2.39 -9.83
C GLU A 216 -20.55 1.22 -9.15
N TYR A 217 -21.50 0.56 -9.82
CA TYR A 217 -22.21 -0.60 -9.31
C TYR A 217 -21.28 -1.80 -9.02
N ARG A 218 -20.09 -1.82 -9.62
CA ARG A 218 -19.04 -2.85 -9.38
C ARG A 218 -18.17 -2.53 -8.18
N LEU A 219 -18.20 -1.28 -7.68
CA LEU A 219 -17.36 -0.85 -6.58
C LEU A 219 -17.85 -1.49 -5.27
N MET A 220 -17.00 -2.30 -4.64
CA MET A 220 -17.35 -2.90 -3.35
C MET A 220 -17.57 -1.82 -2.29
N GLN A 221 -18.68 -1.94 -1.57
CA GLN A 221 -18.97 -1.06 -0.45
C GLN A 221 -17.95 -1.26 0.66
N THR A 222 -17.57 -0.16 1.30
CA THR A 222 -16.65 -0.20 2.43
C THR A 222 -17.42 -0.30 3.73
N TYR A 223 -16.99 -1.18 4.60
CA TYR A 223 -17.53 -1.40 5.93
C TYR A 223 -16.45 -1.19 6.98
N GLU A 224 -16.85 -1.04 8.22
CA GLU A 224 -15.94 -0.99 9.36
C GLU A 224 -16.17 -2.21 10.25
N PHE A 225 -15.09 -2.74 10.80
CA PHE A 225 -15.15 -3.87 11.73
C PHE A 225 -15.26 -3.35 13.16
N ASP A 226 -16.25 -3.89 13.89
CA ASP A 226 -16.42 -3.65 15.30
C ASP A 226 -15.60 -4.67 16.09
N GLN A 227 -14.54 -4.23 16.70
CA GLN A 227 -13.61 -5.07 17.46
C GLN A 227 -14.27 -5.68 18.72
N GLU A 228 -15.19 -4.94 19.36
CA GLU A 228 -15.85 -5.40 20.58
C GLU A 228 -16.80 -6.56 20.29
N ASN A 229 -17.57 -6.45 19.21
CA ASN A 229 -18.55 -7.46 18.82
C ASN A 229 -18.01 -8.50 17.82
N SER A 230 -16.78 -8.35 17.36
CA SER A 230 -16.13 -9.21 16.35
C SER A 230 -16.95 -9.39 15.07
N LYS A 231 -17.62 -8.33 14.64
CA LYS A 231 -18.51 -8.30 13.46
C LYS A 231 -18.37 -6.98 12.70
N LEU A 232 -18.92 -6.95 11.49
CA LEU A 232 -19.10 -5.69 10.77
C LEU A 232 -20.06 -4.78 11.55
N GLN A 233 -19.72 -3.50 11.64
CA GLN A 233 -20.66 -2.49 12.05
C GLN A 233 -21.82 -2.46 11.04
N GLY A 234 -23.06 -2.48 11.53
CA GLY A 234 -24.26 -2.67 10.71
C GLY A 234 -24.60 -1.55 9.73
N GLN A 235 -23.66 -0.66 9.41
CA GLN A 235 -23.83 0.40 8.43
C GLN A 235 -22.61 0.49 7.51
N LYS A 236 -22.90 0.60 6.20
CA LYS A 236 -21.87 0.93 5.22
C LYS A 236 -21.31 2.32 5.52
N ILE A 237 -20.00 2.46 5.37
CA ILE A 237 -19.38 3.77 5.34
C ILE A 237 -19.63 4.38 3.95
N GLU A 238 -20.13 5.63 3.92
CA GLU A 238 -20.29 6.34 2.64
C GLU A 238 -18.98 6.33 1.89
N PRO A 239 -18.96 5.94 0.60
CA PRO A 239 -17.76 5.76 -0.19
C PRO A 239 -16.84 6.97 -0.24
N GLN A 240 -17.38 8.16 -0.02
CA GLN A 240 -16.65 9.43 -0.06
C GLN A 240 -16.19 9.91 1.32
N LYS A 241 -16.61 9.23 2.40
CA LYS A 241 -16.28 9.61 3.77
C LYS A 241 -15.80 8.37 4.51
N ILE A 242 -14.51 8.13 4.53
CA ILE A 242 -13.92 7.08 5.35
C ILE A 242 -13.21 7.79 6.50
N GLY A 243 -13.90 7.94 7.62
CA GLY A 243 -13.47 8.80 8.72
C GLY A 243 -13.32 10.24 8.24
N ASN A 244 -12.18 10.87 8.54
CA ASN A 244 -11.83 12.19 7.99
C ASN A 244 -11.27 12.11 6.56
N TYR A 245 -11.19 10.90 5.97
CA TYR A 245 -10.59 10.67 4.67
C TYR A 245 -11.63 10.77 3.57
N LYS A 246 -11.35 11.56 2.57
CA LYS A 246 -12.03 11.48 1.29
C LYS A 246 -11.23 10.55 0.36
N TYR A 247 -11.91 9.56 -0.19
CA TYR A 247 -11.39 8.74 -1.28
C TYR A 247 -12.29 9.01 -2.49
N PRO A 248 -12.03 10.12 -3.19
CA PRO A 248 -12.95 10.61 -4.23
C PRO A 248 -13.02 9.62 -5.40
N LEU A 249 -14.20 9.48 -5.99
CA LEU A 249 -14.44 8.55 -7.08
C LEU A 249 -14.16 9.17 -8.45
N TYR A 250 -14.36 10.48 -8.58
CA TYR A 250 -14.46 11.15 -9.90
C TYR A 250 -13.42 12.26 -10.10
N GLU A 251 -12.68 12.61 -9.07
CA GLU A 251 -11.78 13.77 -9.10
C GLU A 251 -10.49 13.46 -9.85
N LYS A 252 -10.38 13.97 -11.08
CA LYS A 252 -9.26 13.69 -11.99
C LYS A 252 -7.89 14.14 -11.45
N ASN A 253 -7.86 15.12 -10.55
CA ASN A 253 -6.62 15.66 -9.99
C ASN A 253 -6.19 14.93 -8.70
N TYR A 254 -6.99 13.99 -8.22
CA TYR A 254 -6.71 13.26 -7.00
C TYR A 254 -5.79 12.06 -7.27
N ALA A 255 -4.56 12.30 -7.65
CA ALA A 255 -3.53 11.27 -7.62
C ALA A 255 -2.70 11.41 -6.35
N ARG A 256 -2.46 10.30 -5.63
CA ARG A 256 -1.63 10.23 -4.41
C ARG A 256 -0.64 9.09 -4.55
N GLY A 257 0.59 9.29 -4.06
CA GLY A 257 1.62 8.26 -4.14
C GLY A 257 1.44 7.15 -3.10
N GLY A 258 0.84 7.50 -1.96
CA GLY A 258 0.64 6.58 -0.84
C GLY A 258 -0.68 5.81 -0.87
N HIS A 259 -1.67 6.26 -1.65
CA HIS A 259 -3.00 5.66 -1.76
C HIS A 259 -3.75 6.26 -2.96
N GLY A 260 -4.99 5.84 -3.21
CA GLY A 260 -5.88 6.51 -4.17
C GLY A 260 -6.24 5.67 -5.39
N LEU A 261 -5.48 4.63 -5.73
CA LEU A 261 -5.84 3.74 -6.82
C LEU A 261 -7.05 2.86 -6.49
N PHE A 262 -7.89 2.70 -7.49
CA PHE A 262 -8.87 1.62 -7.59
C PHE A 262 -8.31 0.54 -8.50
N SER A 263 -8.67 -0.71 -8.26
CA SER A 263 -8.27 -1.83 -9.12
C SER A 263 -9.25 -2.99 -8.99
N THR A 264 -9.18 -3.94 -9.91
CA THR A 264 -9.78 -5.26 -9.77
C THR A 264 -8.73 -6.27 -9.31
N ILE A 265 -9.16 -7.43 -8.84
CA ILE A 265 -8.22 -8.50 -8.48
C ILE A 265 -7.45 -9.00 -9.71
N SER A 266 -8.09 -9.04 -10.87
CA SER A 266 -7.47 -9.44 -12.13
C SER A 266 -6.33 -8.51 -12.52
N ASP A 267 -6.56 -7.21 -12.54
CA ASP A 267 -5.52 -6.22 -12.87
C ASP A 267 -4.36 -6.28 -11.87
N TYR A 268 -4.68 -6.29 -10.57
CA TYR A 268 -3.62 -6.31 -9.57
C TYR A 268 -2.86 -7.65 -9.56
N SER A 269 -3.50 -8.76 -9.96
CA SER A 269 -2.83 -10.04 -10.17
C SER A 269 -1.82 -9.98 -11.32
N ILE A 270 -2.15 -9.26 -12.42
CA ILE A 270 -1.20 -9.02 -13.52
C ILE A 270 0.01 -8.22 -13.01
N PHE A 271 -0.24 -7.17 -12.20
CA PHE A 271 0.83 -6.39 -11.57
C PHE A 271 1.70 -7.26 -10.64
N ALA A 272 1.09 -8.09 -9.80
CA ALA A 272 1.82 -8.99 -8.91
C ALA A 272 2.69 -10.01 -9.68
N ARG A 273 2.18 -10.56 -10.80
CA ARG A 273 2.97 -11.43 -11.69
C ARG A 273 4.12 -10.68 -12.35
N MET A 274 3.90 -9.43 -12.76
CA MET A 274 4.99 -8.58 -13.26
C MET A 274 6.06 -8.36 -12.20
N LEU A 275 5.71 -8.22 -10.93
CA LEU A 275 6.69 -8.11 -9.84
C LEU A 275 7.52 -9.40 -9.64
N HIS A 276 7.07 -10.54 -10.12
CA HIS A 276 7.86 -11.77 -10.18
C HIS A 276 8.79 -11.82 -11.39
N THR A 277 8.30 -11.40 -12.57
CA THR A 277 8.98 -11.64 -13.85
C THR A 277 9.72 -10.42 -14.43
N GLY A 278 9.37 -9.22 -13.99
CA GLY A 278 9.79 -7.94 -14.58
C GLY A 278 9.12 -7.61 -15.91
N LYS A 279 8.19 -8.45 -16.38
CA LYS A 279 7.59 -8.36 -17.71
C LYS A 279 6.06 -8.52 -17.68
N SER A 280 5.40 -7.97 -18.70
CA SER A 280 4.00 -8.30 -18.99
C SER A 280 3.88 -9.74 -19.49
N ILE A 281 2.64 -10.26 -19.56
CA ILE A 281 2.35 -11.57 -20.12
C ILE A 281 2.77 -11.69 -21.59
N ASN A 282 2.74 -10.56 -22.32
CA ASN A 282 3.16 -10.47 -23.72
C ASN A 282 4.67 -10.24 -23.88
N GLY A 283 5.44 -10.35 -22.78
CA GLY A 283 6.92 -10.22 -22.78
C GLY A 283 7.42 -8.77 -22.81
N HIS A 284 6.52 -7.76 -22.73
CA HIS A 284 6.93 -6.36 -22.64
C HIS A 284 7.66 -6.11 -21.31
N LYS A 285 8.89 -5.58 -21.39
CA LYS A 285 9.72 -5.35 -20.21
C LYS A 285 9.24 -4.11 -19.44
N ILE A 286 8.96 -4.27 -18.15
CA ILE A 286 8.58 -3.19 -17.23
C ILE A 286 9.80 -2.78 -16.37
N LEU A 287 10.47 -3.75 -15.76
CA LEU A 287 11.71 -3.59 -14.99
C LEU A 287 12.68 -4.70 -15.33
N ASN A 288 13.99 -4.46 -15.18
CA ASN A 288 14.96 -5.53 -15.25
C ASN A 288 15.02 -6.29 -13.90
N GLU A 289 15.52 -7.52 -13.95
CA GLU A 289 15.60 -8.41 -12.79
C GLU A 289 16.40 -7.80 -11.62
N LYS A 290 17.53 -7.15 -11.93
CA LYS A 290 18.39 -6.50 -10.92
C LYS A 290 17.65 -5.38 -10.18
N THR A 291 16.89 -4.57 -10.89
CA THR A 291 16.10 -3.48 -10.28
C THR A 291 14.92 -4.05 -9.50
N LEU A 292 14.25 -5.05 -10.07
CA LEU A 292 13.13 -5.71 -9.43
C LEU A 292 13.53 -6.37 -8.09
N SER A 293 14.70 -7.00 -8.02
CA SER A 293 15.19 -7.62 -6.79
C SER A 293 15.39 -6.63 -5.63
N LEU A 294 15.52 -5.33 -5.92
CA LEU A 294 15.57 -4.29 -4.87
C LEU A 294 14.25 -4.19 -4.07
N MET A 295 13.13 -4.63 -4.63
CA MET A 295 11.84 -4.63 -3.94
C MET A 295 11.70 -5.79 -2.95
N SER A 296 12.35 -6.93 -3.21
CA SER A 296 12.32 -8.14 -2.40
C SER A 296 13.53 -8.31 -1.46
N THR A 297 14.55 -7.44 -1.61
CA THR A 297 15.76 -7.49 -0.78
C THR A 297 15.69 -6.44 0.31
N ASN A 298 15.94 -6.86 1.57
CA ASN A 298 16.00 -5.90 2.68
C ASN A 298 17.11 -4.87 2.44
N ALA A 299 16.75 -3.61 2.55
CA ALA A 299 17.66 -2.49 2.39
C ALA A 299 17.79 -1.62 3.66
N LEU A 300 17.14 -2.04 4.77
CA LEU A 300 17.26 -1.40 6.09
C LEU A 300 18.55 -1.80 6.78
N ASP A 301 19.10 -0.85 7.51
CA ASP A 301 20.19 -1.10 8.45
C ASP A 301 19.68 -1.86 9.68
N ASP A 302 20.54 -2.71 10.27
CA ASP A 302 20.19 -3.52 11.44
C ASP A 302 19.77 -2.68 12.65
N SER A 303 20.27 -1.46 12.78
CA SER A 303 19.90 -0.52 13.85
C SER A 303 18.45 -0.03 13.80
N LEU A 304 17.75 -0.25 12.68
CA LEU A 304 16.36 0.17 12.48
C LEU A 304 15.34 -0.90 12.86
N PHE A 305 15.78 -2.08 13.28
CA PHE A 305 14.90 -3.16 13.69
C PHE A 305 14.57 -3.14 15.19
N PRO A 306 13.41 -3.67 15.59
CA PRO A 306 12.33 -4.18 14.72
C PRO A 306 11.56 -3.04 14.04
N ILE A 307 11.07 -3.28 12.84
CA ILE A 307 10.15 -2.35 12.19
C ILE A 307 8.73 -2.58 12.73
N GLU A 308 8.05 -1.49 13.05
CA GLU A 308 6.70 -1.55 13.59
C GLU A 308 5.85 -0.41 13.02
N ILE A 309 4.57 -0.68 12.78
CA ILE A 309 3.58 0.39 12.60
C ILE A 309 2.90 0.57 13.96
N PRO A 310 3.13 1.68 14.66
CA PRO A 310 2.45 1.96 15.93
C PRO A 310 0.95 1.92 15.70
N SER A 311 0.26 1.15 16.52
CA SER A 311 -1.13 0.73 16.41
C SER A 311 -2.07 1.72 15.72
N ILE A 312 -2.51 1.38 14.54
CA ILE A 312 -3.82 1.74 14.05
C ILE A 312 -4.72 0.61 14.55
N GLY A 313 -5.27 0.69 15.74
CA GLY A 313 -6.25 -0.29 16.24
C GLY A 313 -5.94 -1.79 16.03
N MET A 314 -4.74 -2.13 15.59
CA MET A 314 -4.33 -3.52 15.41
C MET A 314 -4.07 -4.11 16.77
N VAL A 315 -4.96 -4.99 17.20
CA VAL A 315 -4.71 -5.89 18.33
C VAL A 315 -3.40 -6.61 18.01
N ARG A 316 -2.37 -6.40 18.82
CA ARG A 316 -1.15 -7.20 18.78
C ARG A 316 -1.50 -8.60 19.32
N ASP A 317 -2.00 -9.45 18.45
CA ASP A 317 -2.15 -10.86 18.69
C ASP A 317 -0.79 -11.52 18.43
N GLU A 318 -0.25 -12.21 19.39
CA GLU A 318 0.98 -13.01 19.24
C GLU A 318 0.86 -14.09 18.13
N ASN A 319 -0.36 -14.43 17.76
CA ASN A 319 -0.69 -15.34 16.66
C ASN A 319 -0.86 -14.61 15.30
N TYR A 320 -0.62 -13.31 15.24
CA TYR A 320 -0.79 -12.54 14.01
C TYR A 320 0.30 -12.91 12.99
N VAL A 321 -0.10 -13.64 11.97
CA VAL A 321 0.75 -13.93 10.80
C VAL A 321 0.99 -12.61 10.04
N ASN A 322 2.20 -12.38 9.59
CA ASN A 322 2.67 -11.11 9.02
C ASN A 322 2.87 -9.98 10.05
N ASP A 323 3.20 -10.33 11.26
CA ASP A 323 3.82 -9.39 12.19
C ASP A 323 5.09 -8.81 11.54
N LEU A 324 5.21 -7.49 11.54
CA LEU A 324 6.35 -6.82 10.91
C LEU A 324 7.71 -7.17 11.54
N ARG A 325 7.74 -7.76 12.76
CA ARG A 325 8.97 -8.26 13.39
C ARG A 325 9.68 -9.38 12.61
N ALA A 326 8.94 -10.09 11.74
CA ALA A 326 9.51 -11.10 10.84
C ALA A 326 10.07 -10.49 9.56
N TYR A 327 9.82 -9.21 9.31
CA TYR A 327 10.04 -8.56 8.04
C TYR A 327 11.07 -7.43 8.12
N GLY A 328 11.75 -7.22 7.00
CA GLY A 328 12.45 -6.01 6.66
C GLY A 328 11.68 -5.22 5.59
N TRP A 329 12.39 -4.30 4.94
CA TRP A 329 11.83 -3.43 3.92
C TRP A 329 12.76 -3.35 2.71
N GLY A 330 12.22 -3.66 1.55
CA GLY A 330 12.84 -3.42 0.25
C GLY A 330 12.43 -2.06 -0.31
N LEU A 331 12.74 -1.77 -1.57
CA LEU A 331 12.33 -0.51 -2.17
C LEU A 331 10.81 -0.52 -2.48
N GLY A 332 10.02 -0.08 -1.50
CA GLY A 332 8.56 0.08 -1.63
C GLY A 332 7.70 -1.11 -1.22
N CYS A 333 8.29 -2.20 -0.74
CA CYS A 333 7.57 -3.37 -0.21
C CYS A 333 8.22 -3.88 1.08
N ARG A 334 7.41 -4.50 1.95
CA ARG A 334 7.98 -5.34 3.02
C ARG A 334 8.56 -6.59 2.39
N THR A 335 9.58 -7.18 3.02
CA THR A 335 10.16 -8.47 2.62
C THR A 335 10.34 -9.37 3.84
N LEU A 336 9.96 -10.65 3.73
CA LEU A 336 10.10 -11.62 4.80
C LEU A 336 11.58 -11.99 4.98
N LEU A 337 12.09 -11.82 6.21
CA LEU A 337 13.47 -12.15 6.56
C LEU A 337 13.57 -13.50 7.26
N ASP A 338 12.67 -13.73 8.21
CA ASP A 338 12.74 -14.87 9.12
C ASP A 338 11.36 -15.55 9.25
N PRO A 339 11.10 -16.62 8.47
CA PRO A 339 9.85 -17.37 8.57
C PRO A 339 9.56 -17.90 9.98
N SER A 340 10.58 -18.15 10.81
CA SER A 340 10.37 -18.66 12.19
C SER A 340 9.59 -17.67 13.06
N LYS A 341 9.74 -16.38 12.78
CA LYS A 341 8.96 -15.28 13.41
C LYS A 341 7.61 -15.06 12.77
N ASN A 342 7.27 -15.82 11.74
CA ASN A 342 6.00 -15.78 11.01
C ASN A 342 5.31 -17.14 11.01
N ASN A 343 5.30 -17.83 12.15
CA ASN A 343 4.72 -19.16 12.34
C ASN A 343 5.26 -20.22 11.36
N ASN A 344 6.52 -20.12 10.94
CA ASN A 344 7.18 -20.94 9.94
C ASN A 344 6.46 -20.94 8.57
N LEU A 345 5.76 -19.84 8.25
CA LEU A 345 5.09 -19.65 6.97
C LEU A 345 5.83 -18.62 6.14
N GLY A 346 5.77 -18.79 4.83
CA GLY A 346 6.47 -17.93 3.86
C GLY A 346 7.86 -18.42 3.53
N SER A 347 8.49 -17.76 2.57
CA SER A 347 9.87 -17.99 2.16
C SER A 347 10.71 -16.74 2.40
N PRO A 348 11.98 -16.85 2.82
CA PRO A 348 12.87 -15.68 2.86
C PRO A 348 12.88 -14.96 1.51
N GLY A 349 12.64 -13.64 1.51
CA GLY A 349 12.52 -12.85 0.30
C GLY A 349 11.11 -12.79 -0.31
N GLU A 350 10.09 -13.46 0.30
CA GLU A 350 8.69 -13.14 -0.01
C GLU A 350 8.45 -11.66 0.25
N PHE A 351 7.80 -10.99 -0.69
CA PHE A 351 7.53 -9.56 -0.55
C PHE A 351 6.12 -9.20 -0.99
N GLY A 352 5.65 -8.04 -0.58
CA GLY A 352 4.31 -7.57 -0.89
C GLY A 352 3.88 -6.43 0.03
N TRP A 353 2.58 -6.14 0.03
CA TRP A 353 1.99 -5.14 0.91
C TRP A 353 0.49 -5.37 1.08
N ALA A 354 -0.16 -4.45 1.81
CA ALA A 354 -1.59 -4.49 2.09
C ALA A 354 -2.22 -3.11 1.94
N GLY A 355 -3.54 -3.07 1.75
CA GLY A 355 -4.36 -1.87 1.81
C GLY A 355 -5.14 -1.77 3.12
N ALA A 356 -5.50 -0.55 3.53
CA ALA A 356 -6.18 -0.27 4.80
C ALA A 356 -7.54 -0.97 4.95
N ALA A 357 -8.21 -1.30 3.84
CA ALA A 357 -9.50 -1.99 3.84
C ALA A 357 -9.37 -3.50 3.57
N ALA A 358 -8.32 -4.14 4.10
CA ALA A 358 -8.06 -5.57 4.06
C ALA A 358 -7.88 -6.15 2.64
N THR A 359 -7.33 -5.36 1.72
CA THR A 359 -6.72 -5.87 0.50
C THR A 359 -5.29 -6.29 0.79
N TYR A 360 -4.82 -7.38 0.17
CA TYR A 360 -3.52 -7.94 0.45
C TYR A 360 -2.95 -8.65 -0.77
N PHE A 361 -1.63 -8.55 -0.99
CA PHE A 361 -0.92 -9.35 -1.96
C PHE A 361 0.46 -9.77 -1.45
N LEU A 362 0.95 -10.88 -1.97
CA LEU A 362 2.32 -11.35 -1.83
C LEU A 362 2.88 -11.87 -3.16
N VAL A 363 4.19 -11.84 -3.26
CA VAL A 363 5.00 -12.44 -4.32
C VAL A 363 6.08 -13.28 -3.66
N ASP A 364 6.11 -14.56 -3.95
CA ASP A 364 7.14 -15.50 -3.49
C ASP A 364 7.90 -16.04 -4.70
N ASN A 365 9.08 -15.46 -4.95
CA ASN A 365 9.91 -15.82 -6.09
C ASN A 365 10.44 -17.25 -6.01
N SER A 366 10.66 -17.79 -4.79
CA SER A 366 11.19 -19.13 -4.59
C SER A 366 10.17 -20.22 -4.96
N LYS A 367 8.89 -19.88 -4.88
CA LYS A 367 7.77 -20.76 -5.23
C LYS A 367 7.16 -20.45 -6.61
N GLU A 368 7.65 -19.41 -7.30
CA GLU A 368 7.03 -18.86 -8.50
C GLU A 368 5.54 -18.57 -8.29
N MET A 369 5.24 -17.90 -7.16
CA MET A 369 3.88 -17.74 -6.67
C MET A 369 3.52 -16.28 -6.41
N THR A 370 2.28 -15.92 -6.77
CA THR A 370 1.64 -14.69 -6.28
C THR A 370 0.29 -15.04 -5.68
N ALA A 371 -0.08 -14.39 -4.58
CA ALA A 371 -1.37 -14.61 -3.95
C ALA A 371 -1.99 -13.27 -3.53
N LEU A 372 -3.29 -13.15 -3.77
CA LEU A 372 -4.07 -11.95 -3.50
C LEU A 372 -5.37 -12.32 -2.80
N VAL A 373 -5.77 -11.49 -1.84
CA VAL A 373 -7.12 -11.49 -1.27
C VAL A 373 -7.63 -10.05 -1.18
N MET A 374 -8.87 -9.83 -1.58
CA MET A 374 -9.48 -8.51 -1.62
C MET A 374 -10.87 -8.50 -0.98
N THR A 375 -11.11 -7.52 -0.15
CA THR A 375 -12.38 -7.15 0.47
C THR A 375 -12.37 -5.65 0.76
N GLN A 376 -13.39 -5.10 1.41
CA GLN A 376 -13.43 -3.68 1.77
C GLN A 376 -13.93 -3.49 3.21
N VAL A 377 -13.04 -3.78 4.17
CA VAL A 377 -13.32 -3.63 5.61
C VAL A 377 -12.19 -2.88 6.28
N LEU A 378 -12.49 -1.71 6.82
CA LEU A 378 -11.57 -0.95 7.68
C LEU A 378 -11.51 -1.57 9.08
N ASN A 379 -10.37 -1.44 9.74
CA ASN A 379 -10.12 -2.03 11.06
C ASN A 379 -10.38 -3.54 11.11
N ALA A 380 -10.22 -4.23 9.98
CA ALA A 380 -10.53 -5.63 9.83
C ALA A 380 -9.75 -6.50 10.82
N SER A 381 -10.40 -7.58 11.28
CA SER A 381 -9.73 -8.65 12.00
C SER A 381 -8.60 -9.25 11.15
N PRO A 382 -7.45 -9.58 11.74
CA PRO A 382 -6.32 -10.20 11.03
C PRO A 382 -6.60 -11.63 10.55
N GLU A 383 -7.65 -12.26 11.06
CA GLU A 383 -7.96 -13.68 10.87
C GLU A 383 -8.12 -14.06 9.39
N LEU A 384 -8.83 -13.25 8.59
CA LEU A 384 -8.98 -13.50 7.16
C LEU A 384 -7.63 -13.66 6.46
N LYS A 385 -6.73 -12.70 6.72
CA LYS A 385 -5.39 -12.69 6.14
C LYS A 385 -4.57 -13.87 6.64
N ASN A 386 -4.65 -14.18 7.93
CA ASN A 386 -3.96 -15.30 8.54
C ASN A 386 -4.41 -16.63 7.95
N ASP A 387 -5.72 -16.85 7.83
CA ASP A 387 -6.28 -18.08 7.28
C ASP A 387 -5.93 -18.24 5.81
N PHE A 388 -6.03 -17.15 5.02
CA PHE A 388 -5.62 -17.16 3.62
C PHE A 388 -4.13 -17.48 3.47
N TYR A 389 -3.28 -16.81 4.24
CA TYR A 389 -1.83 -17.02 4.19
C TYR A 389 -1.43 -18.44 4.61
N LYS A 390 -2.00 -18.94 5.70
CA LYS A 390 -1.80 -20.33 6.15
C LYS A 390 -2.23 -21.33 5.09
N PHE A 391 -3.40 -21.13 4.48
CA PHE A 391 -3.89 -22.01 3.41
C PHE A 391 -2.91 -22.03 2.23
N VAL A 392 -2.48 -20.85 1.77
CA VAL A 392 -1.53 -20.73 0.64
C VAL A 392 -0.27 -21.53 0.91
N TYR A 393 0.40 -21.30 2.04
CA TYR A 393 1.68 -21.96 2.34
C TYR A 393 1.57 -23.42 2.83
N SER A 394 0.36 -23.87 3.18
CA SER A 394 0.13 -25.28 3.50
C SER A 394 -0.19 -26.15 2.27
N ASN A 395 -0.55 -25.54 1.14
CA ASN A 395 -1.01 -26.26 -0.05
C ASN A 395 -0.12 -26.07 -1.29
N PHE A 396 0.76 -25.10 -1.24
CA PHE A 396 1.69 -24.73 -2.32
C PHE A 396 3.11 -24.51 -1.78
#